data_a60d2ccd2c2b5ee45a0f29ab4f8f9232
#
_entry.id   a60d2ccd2c2b5ee45a0f29ab4f8f9232
#
_cell.length_a   1.000
_cell.length_b   1.000
_cell.length_c   1.000
_cell.angle_alpha   90.00
_cell.angle_beta   90.00
_cell.angle_gamma   90.00
#
_symmetry.space_group_name_H-M   'P 1'
#
loop_
_entity.id
_entity.type
_entity.pdbx_description
1 polymer ?
#
loop_
_entity_poly.entity_id
_entity_poly.type
_entity_poly.pdbx_seq_one_letter_code
_entity_poly.pdbx_strand_id
1 'polypeptide(L)'
;MRRITIGDTAYRLISAERDGQWLAHAEREATGDPFGIEWSGASEADAVARLTRWLEWQTDHAAALDALQRAEHAYHRIIAGSAFASPTEGPSAIELQKESLDAVEVARVRLDEIRARRPEPA
;
A
#
# COMPACT_ATOMS: atom_id res chain seq x y z
N MET A 1 2.37 26.12 -1.16
CA MET A 1 1.81 24.92 -0.49
C MET A 1 0.65 24.39 -1.31
N ARG A 2 0.62 23.09 -1.53
CA ARG A 2 -0.39 22.43 -2.34
C ARG A 2 -1.04 21.31 -1.52
N ARG A 3 -2.34 21.13 -1.67
CA ARG A 3 -3.09 20.10 -0.96
C ARG A 3 -3.58 19.07 -1.98
N ILE A 4 -3.39 17.78 -1.67
CA ILE A 4 -3.97 16.69 -2.46
C ILE A 4 -4.62 15.66 -1.55
N THR A 5 -5.55 14.90 -2.10
CA THR A 5 -6.18 13.77 -1.42
C THR A 5 -5.91 12.51 -2.23
N ILE A 6 -5.38 11.49 -1.57
CA ILE A 6 -5.12 10.18 -2.19
C ILE A 6 -5.83 9.14 -1.33
N GLY A 7 -6.78 8.42 -1.93
CA GLY A 7 -7.67 7.56 -1.16
C GLY A 7 -8.46 8.39 -0.15
N ASP A 8 -8.37 8.04 1.12
CA ASP A 8 -9.06 8.74 2.21
C ASP A 8 -8.16 9.72 2.96
N THR A 9 -6.93 9.91 2.51
CA THR A 9 -5.95 10.72 3.23
C THR A 9 -5.63 12.00 2.48
N ALA A 10 -5.73 13.12 3.19
CA ALA A 10 -5.34 14.43 2.70
C ALA A 10 -3.88 14.73 3.11
N TYR A 11 -3.11 15.23 2.14
CA TYR A 11 -1.73 15.61 2.35
C TYR A 11 -1.51 17.06 1.95
N ARG A 12 -0.62 17.74 2.67
CA ARG A 12 -0.07 19.02 2.25
C ARG A 12 1.28 18.76 1.61
N LEU A 13 1.47 19.27 0.39
CA LEU A 13 2.72 19.15 -0.33
C LEU A 13 3.48 20.46 -0.20
N ILE A 14 4.67 20.38 0.37
CA ILE A 14 5.51 21.54 0.62
C ILE A 14 6.74 21.43 -0.27
N SER A 15 7.00 22.48 -1.05
CA SER A 15 8.15 22.54 -1.94
C SER A 15 9.00 23.75 -1.65
N ALA A 16 10.31 23.63 -1.85
CA ALA A 16 11.26 24.71 -1.68
C ALA A 16 12.45 24.50 -2.62
N GLU A 17 13.02 25.59 -3.08
CA GLU A 17 14.27 25.56 -3.84
C GLU A 17 15.45 25.61 -2.89
N ARG A 18 16.43 24.73 -3.13
CA ARG A 18 17.67 24.68 -2.37
C ARG A 18 18.81 24.30 -3.29
N ASP A 19 19.82 25.17 -3.38
CA ASP A 19 21.03 24.94 -4.18
C ASP A 19 20.74 24.58 -5.64
N GLY A 20 19.77 25.26 -6.26
CA GLY A 20 19.40 25.05 -7.65
C GLY A 20 18.52 23.84 -7.91
N GLN A 21 18.11 23.12 -6.86
CA GLN A 21 17.17 22.01 -6.96
C GLN A 21 15.88 22.32 -6.22
N TRP A 22 14.79 21.75 -6.69
CA TRP A 22 13.52 21.80 -5.99
C TRP A 22 13.36 20.54 -5.16
N LEU A 23 12.92 20.73 -3.92
CA LEU A 23 12.65 19.64 -2.97
C LEU A 23 11.19 19.70 -2.57
N ALA A 24 10.55 18.53 -2.52
CA ALA A 24 9.15 18.42 -2.12
C ALA A 24 8.98 17.32 -1.08
N HIS A 25 8.19 17.59 -0.05
CA HIS A 25 7.82 16.61 0.95
C HIS A 25 6.34 16.72 1.28
N ALA A 26 5.79 15.64 1.84
CA ALA A 26 4.39 15.59 2.22
C ALA A 26 4.23 15.64 3.74
N GLU A 27 3.16 16.24 4.19
CA GLU A 27 2.71 16.19 5.57
C GLU A 27 1.25 15.71 5.58
N ARG A 28 0.91 14.86 6.53
CA ARG A 28 -0.49 14.49 6.74
C ARG A 28 -1.24 15.71 7.26
N GLU A 29 -2.29 16.10 6.58
CA GLU A 29 -3.05 17.28 6.98
C GLU A 29 -3.68 17.14 8.36
N ALA A 30 -4.19 15.96 8.69
CA ALA A 30 -4.87 15.71 9.94
C ALA A 30 -3.97 15.88 11.18
N THR A 31 -2.69 15.51 11.06
CA THR A 31 -1.75 15.51 12.19
C THR A 31 -0.62 16.52 12.05
N GLY A 32 -0.35 16.99 10.85
CA GLY A 32 0.81 17.84 10.55
C GLY A 32 2.12 17.09 10.52
N ASP A 33 2.11 15.76 10.67
CA ASP A 33 3.33 14.96 10.69
C ASP A 33 3.91 14.77 9.29
N PRO A 34 5.25 14.81 9.14
CA PRO A 34 5.90 14.44 7.88
C PRO A 34 5.56 13.00 7.49
N PHE A 35 5.40 12.77 6.20
CA PHE A 35 5.09 11.45 5.68
C PHE A 35 5.98 11.13 4.49
N GLY A 36 6.80 10.10 4.63
CA GLY A 36 7.72 9.66 3.59
C GLY A 36 9.01 10.48 3.55
N ILE A 37 9.65 10.45 2.39
CA ILE A 37 10.93 11.12 2.18
C ILE A 37 10.76 12.36 1.31
N GLU A 38 11.80 13.17 1.29
CA GLU A 38 11.89 14.36 0.44
C GLU A 38 12.26 13.95 -0.98
N TRP A 39 11.57 14.50 -1.97
CA TRP A 39 11.80 14.21 -3.39
C TRP A 39 12.36 15.42 -4.10
N SER A 40 13.41 15.23 -4.89
CA SER A 40 14.05 16.30 -5.65
C SER A 40 13.60 16.32 -7.11
N GLY A 41 13.72 17.47 -7.74
CA GLY A 41 13.43 17.65 -9.15
C GLY A 41 14.12 18.89 -9.70
N ALA A 42 14.21 18.97 -11.03
CA ALA A 42 14.79 20.13 -11.71
C ALA A 42 13.87 21.36 -11.64
N SER A 43 12.58 21.14 -11.37
CA SER A 43 11.58 22.18 -11.19
C SER A 43 10.65 21.80 -10.05
N GLU A 44 9.88 22.77 -9.56
CA GLU A 44 8.83 22.51 -8.58
C GLU A 44 7.85 21.46 -9.07
N ALA A 45 7.43 21.58 -10.34
CA ALA A 45 6.52 20.63 -10.94
C ALA A 45 7.09 19.20 -10.97
N ASP A 46 8.37 19.04 -11.28
CA ASP A 46 9.04 17.74 -11.26
C ASP A 46 9.09 17.14 -9.86
N ALA A 47 9.50 17.92 -8.86
CA ALA A 47 9.59 17.45 -7.48
C ALA A 47 8.20 17.03 -6.95
N VAL A 48 7.18 17.85 -7.20
CA VAL A 48 5.82 17.58 -6.78
C VAL A 48 5.26 16.33 -7.50
N ALA A 49 5.54 16.19 -8.81
CA ALA A 49 5.09 15.02 -9.58
C ALA A 49 5.71 13.72 -9.06
N ARG A 50 6.98 13.73 -8.71
CA ARG A 50 7.67 12.56 -8.14
C ARG A 50 7.09 12.19 -6.78
N LEU A 51 6.88 13.18 -5.93
CA LEU A 51 6.27 12.99 -4.62
C LEU A 51 4.86 12.41 -4.75
N THR A 52 4.05 12.98 -5.67
CA THR A 52 2.68 12.51 -5.89
C THR A 52 2.64 11.05 -6.35
N ARG A 53 3.51 10.66 -7.28
CA ARG A 53 3.61 9.27 -7.72
C ARG A 53 3.99 8.34 -6.59
N TRP A 54 4.90 8.76 -5.72
CA TRP A 54 5.27 7.95 -4.55
C TRP A 54 4.11 7.80 -3.58
N LEU A 55 3.36 8.87 -3.33
CA LEU A 55 2.18 8.83 -2.45
C LEU A 55 1.10 7.89 -3.00
N GLU A 56 0.85 7.93 -4.31
CA GLU A 56 -0.08 7.02 -4.96
C GLU A 56 0.39 5.57 -4.85
N TRP A 57 1.68 5.33 -5.13
CA TRP A 57 2.27 4.01 -4.98
C TRP A 57 2.19 3.51 -3.54
N GLN A 58 2.49 4.36 -2.57
CA GLN A 58 2.44 4.02 -1.15
C GLN A 58 1.02 3.61 -0.74
N THR A 59 0.01 4.29 -1.24
CA THR A 59 -1.38 3.96 -0.99
C THR A 59 -1.73 2.58 -1.56
N ASP A 60 -1.32 2.30 -2.80
CA ASP A 60 -1.54 0.99 -3.43
C ASP A 60 -0.80 -0.12 -2.68
N HIS A 61 0.44 0.14 -2.28
CA HIS A 61 1.25 -0.81 -1.51
C HIS A 61 0.61 -1.14 -0.17
N ALA A 62 0.16 -0.12 0.56
CA ALA A 62 -0.51 -0.31 1.85
C ALA A 62 -1.79 -1.13 1.71
N ALA A 63 -2.59 -0.86 0.66
CA ALA A 63 -3.80 -1.61 0.38
C ALA A 63 -3.51 -3.08 0.03
N ALA A 64 -2.48 -3.32 -0.78
CA ALA A 64 -2.08 -4.69 -1.17
C ALA A 64 -1.54 -5.48 0.03
N LEU A 65 -0.77 -4.83 0.90
CA LEU A 65 -0.25 -5.44 2.12
C LEU A 65 -1.40 -5.81 3.07
N ASP A 66 -2.36 -4.92 3.25
CA ASP A 66 -3.53 -5.17 4.07
C ASP A 66 -4.36 -6.34 3.51
N ALA A 67 -4.54 -6.40 2.18
CA ALA A 67 -5.25 -7.50 1.53
C ALA A 67 -4.55 -8.85 1.77
N LEU A 68 -3.21 -8.89 1.70
CA LEU A 68 -2.45 -10.10 1.99
C LEU A 68 -2.62 -10.52 3.45
N GLN A 69 -2.52 -9.58 4.39
CA GLN A 69 -2.69 -9.87 5.81
C GLN A 69 -4.09 -10.41 6.12
N ARG A 70 -5.12 -9.85 5.49
CA ARG A 70 -6.50 -10.34 5.64
C ARG A 70 -6.66 -11.74 5.07
N ALA A 71 -6.07 -12.02 3.90
CA ALA A 71 -6.14 -13.35 3.28
C ALA A 71 -5.42 -14.39 4.13
N GLU A 72 -4.24 -14.06 4.67
CA GLU A 72 -3.50 -14.95 5.56
C GLU A 72 -4.27 -15.22 6.85
N HIS A 73 -4.87 -14.19 7.43
CA HIS A 73 -5.68 -14.33 8.64
C HIS A 73 -6.89 -15.23 8.40
N ALA A 74 -7.59 -15.06 7.27
CA ALA A 74 -8.71 -15.91 6.89
C ALA A 74 -8.28 -17.37 6.68
N TYR A 75 -7.13 -17.58 6.04
CA TYR A 75 -6.56 -18.92 5.85
C TYR A 75 -6.26 -19.59 7.19
N HIS A 76 -5.62 -18.89 8.11
CA HIS A 76 -5.32 -19.43 9.44
C HIS A 76 -6.58 -19.77 10.23
N ARG A 77 -7.62 -18.96 10.12
CA ARG A 77 -8.91 -19.27 10.77
C ARG A 77 -9.55 -20.50 10.20
N ILE A 78 -9.48 -20.72 8.89
CA ILE A 78 -10.05 -21.92 8.26
C ILE A 78 -9.29 -23.16 8.70
N ILE A 79 -7.96 -23.12 8.76
CA ILE A 79 -7.15 -24.24 9.25
C ILE A 79 -7.48 -24.54 10.70
N ALA A 80 -7.53 -23.53 11.56
CA ALA A 80 -7.88 -23.71 12.97
C ALA A 80 -9.30 -24.28 13.15
N GLY A 81 -10.26 -23.77 12.36
CA GLY A 81 -11.64 -24.25 12.39
C GLY A 81 -11.79 -25.68 11.89
N SER A 82 -11.03 -26.10 10.89
CA SER A 82 -11.11 -27.45 10.33
C SER A 82 -10.65 -28.54 11.30
N ALA A 83 -9.81 -28.19 12.27
CA ALA A 83 -9.37 -29.12 13.32
C ALA A 83 -10.51 -29.54 14.25
N PHE A 84 -11.58 -28.76 14.32
CA PHE A 84 -12.74 -28.99 15.19
C PHE A 84 -14.05 -29.19 14.42
N ALA A 85 -14.01 -29.12 13.08
CA ALA A 85 -15.21 -29.21 12.27
C ALA A 85 -15.68 -30.67 12.15
N SER A 86 -17.00 -30.84 12.26
CA SER A 86 -17.67 -32.12 11.96
C SER A 86 -17.68 -32.32 10.44
N PRO A 87 -17.42 -33.54 9.90
CA PRO A 87 -17.26 -33.75 8.46
C PRO A 87 -18.55 -33.76 7.65
N THR A 88 -19.66 -33.23 8.13
CA THR A 88 -20.95 -33.63 7.61
C THR A 88 -21.73 -32.65 6.75
N GLU A 89 -21.38 -31.39 6.55
CA GLU A 89 -22.16 -30.50 5.67
C GLU A 89 -21.36 -29.35 5.10
N GLY A 90 -21.61 -29.03 3.82
CA GLY A 90 -21.00 -27.91 3.11
C GLY A 90 -19.77 -28.27 2.29
N PRO A 91 -19.07 -27.29 1.74
CA PRO A 91 -17.82 -27.53 1.04
C PRO A 91 -16.84 -28.26 1.97
N SER A 92 -16.09 -29.21 1.43
CA SER A 92 -15.13 -29.94 2.24
C SER A 92 -14.10 -28.99 2.83
N ALA A 93 -13.54 -29.34 3.99
CA ALA A 93 -12.48 -28.55 4.62
C ALA A 93 -11.29 -28.36 3.67
N ILE A 94 -11.02 -29.35 2.82
CA ILE A 94 -9.95 -29.29 1.81
C ILE A 94 -10.25 -28.22 0.75
N GLU A 95 -11.49 -28.12 0.27
CA GLU A 95 -11.90 -27.11 -0.70
C GLU A 95 -11.80 -25.70 -0.12
N LEU A 96 -12.25 -25.48 1.11
CA LEU A 96 -12.15 -24.21 1.79
C LEU A 96 -10.70 -23.80 2.01
N GLN A 97 -9.84 -24.73 2.40
CA GLN A 97 -8.43 -24.48 2.57
C GLN A 97 -7.77 -24.10 1.24
N LYS A 98 -8.13 -24.81 0.16
CA LYS A 98 -7.59 -24.53 -1.17
C LYS A 98 -8.00 -23.15 -1.66
N GLU A 99 -9.26 -22.79 -1.56
CA GLU A 99 -9.75 -21.47 -1.96
C GLU A 99 -9.07 -20.36 -1.17
N SER A 100 -8.90 -20.57 0.12
CA SER A 100 -8.26 -19.58 1.00
C SER A 100 -6.76 -19.44 0.71
N LEU A 101 -6.09 -20.54 0.41
CA LEU A 101 -4.70 -20.53 0.01
C LEU A 101 -4.51 -19.84 -1.35
N ASP A 102 -5.42 -20.09 -2.30
CA ASP A 102 -5.41 -19.41 -3.59
C ASP A 102 -5.56 -17.88 -3.41
N ALA A 103 -6.42 -17.45 -2.49
CA ALA A 103 -6.58 -16.04 -2.17
C ALA A 103 -5.30 -15.42 -1.60
N VAL A 104 -4.56 -16.14 -0.76
CA VAL A 104 -3.25 -15.71 -0.26
C VAL A 104 -2.25 -15.57 -1.41
N GLU A 105 -2.20 -16.53 -2.31
CA GLU A 105 -1.29 -16.48 -3.46
C GLU A 105 -1.60 -15.30 -4.40
N VAL A 106 -2.87 -15.06 -4.70
CA VAL A 106 -3.29 -13.91 -5.50
C VAL A 106 -2.87 -12.59 -4.84
N ALA A 107 -3.10 -12.46 -3.55
CA ALA A 107 -2.73 -11.26 -2.80
C ALA A 107 -1.21 -11.06 -2.75
N ARG A 108 -0.45 -12.15 -2.62
CA ARG A 108 1.03 -12.10 -2.62
C ARG A 108 1.58 -11.67 -3.98
N VAL A 109 1.06 -12.23 -5.07
CA VAL A 109 1.46 -11.84 -6.43
C VAL A 109 1.17 -10.36 -6.66
N ARG A 110 -0.01 -9.90 -6.25
CA ARG A 110 -0.39 -8.49 -6.37
C ARG A 110 0.58 -7.57 -5.62
N LEU A 111 0.93 -7.94 -4.39
CA LEU A 111 1.89 -7.17 -3.60
C LEU A 111 3.26 -7.12 -4.27
N ASP A 112 3.74 -8.25 -4.80
CA ASP A 112 5.02 -8.32 -5.50
C ASP A 112 5.03 -7.45 -6.77
N GLU A 113 3.94 -7.44 -7.53
CA GLU A 113 3.77 -6.57 -8.69
C GLU A 113 3.85 -5.09 -8.33
N ILE A 114 3.20 -4.71 -7.24
CA ILE A 114 3.22 -3.33 -6.76
C ILE A 114 4.62 -2.95 -6.26
N ARG A 115 5.30 -3.83 -5.54
CA ARG A 115 6.67 -3.60 -5.08
C ARG A 115 7.65 -3.41 -6.24
N ALA A 116 7.45 -4.15 -7.34
CA ALA A 116 8.28 -4.03 -8.53
C ALA A 116 8.13 -2.67 -9.22
N ARG A 117 7.04 -1.95 -8.97
CA ARG A 117 6.76 -0.62 -9.54
C ARG A 117 7.11 0.53 -8.61
N ARG A 118 7.82 0.27 -7.54
CA ARG A 118 8.19 1.31 -6.57
C ARG A 118 8.98 2.43 -7.24
N PRO A 119 8.51 3.70 -7.12
CA PRO A 119 9.27 4.83 -7.63
C PRO A 119 10.60 4.97 -6.89
N GLU A 120 11.68 5.17 -7.64
CA GLU A 120 13.00 5.36 -7.04
C GLU A 120 13.34 6.85 -6.94
N PRO A 121 13.95 7.28 -5.83
CA PRO A 121 14.52 8.61 -5.76
C PRO A 121 15.68 8.69 -6.76
N ALA A 122 15.67 9.75 -7.56
CA ALA A 122 16.73 9.92 -8.56
C ALA A 122 18.03 10.35 -7.92
#